data_df2944d123b36ddc1de327e9a705e43d
#
_entry.id   df2944d123b36ddc1de327e9a705e43d
#
_cell.length_a   1.000
_cell.length_b   1.000
_cell.length_c   1.000
_cell.angle_alpha   90.00
_cell.angle_beta   90.00
_cell.angle_gamma   90.00
#
_symmetry.space_group_name_H-M   'P 1'
#
loop_
_entity.id
_entity.type
_entity.pdbx_description
1 polymer ?
#
loop_
_entity_poly.entity_id
_entity_poly.type
_entity_poly.pdbx_seq_one_letter_code
_entity_poly.pdbx_strand_id
1 'polypeptide(L)'
;MHIGGRGRMVACTAAAAAVTLMIGSGAAASTPGVDVRLSNDAPTTPGYVSNYTMVTGTAYTDATLTECSRSRGRENEPAVVIDPRNPQVLVGSSNDYCGVYNDGVDAYGAPIPSGPIWLGYYRSENGGTSFRSSLVPGYPDDQSPYAARARVRTSTAGDPVLAWDAEGRLFAGSESSGDPAGTAKTFGDVWVATFVNPNGPAGATINDGKEFRRSVVVARGTSAPNLLGKFQDKTAIEADRTTSACRGNVYFANSRFVGNGGSNIYFYRSTDHGATFSRGTLLTKSANDVQDPEIAVTANGHVYVTYDATVHQGNTTYDVILYNKSTNCGATFSPARLLTRFNRFTYVDRSAARPEPEQVGVEDTVGEEETEAPAGTRRDCGDFSEACASGYTYPRVDAAPRATADQLAARTDETVYVVFEQTIPGTETPTGTTFGTVEPGTGGQGGVYFMTLNGATGATTAPKLIDPTDRTAGKGHQFWADVSADGGVLHFIWYDSRNDPCYSPTRPVGNCADRSVVPSLDVYATRSTNRGATFAPATRISDISSNPNYEQFSGRTVPFLGDYIWVSSIGDTSFGVWTDYRNTVAGVDAREAGDDDDDPGADVLQCRTVLPDGSITGDTCPRSGGLDQDIYGDKTP
;
A
#
# COMPACT_ATOMS: atom_id res chain seq x y z
N MET A 1 23.16 -32.75 95.60
CA MET A 1 23.28 -31.32 95.64
C MET A 1 22.96 -30.77 94.23
N HIS A 2 21.87 -30.03 94.12
CA HIS A 2 21.33 -29.55 92.88
C HIS A 2 22.19 -28.52 92.22
N ILE A 3 22.27 -28.50 90.88
CA ILE A 3 22.27 -27.26 90.07
C ILE A 3 21.67 -27.57 88.69
N GLY A 4 20.57 -26.85 88.38
CA GLY A 4 19.90 -26.96 87.13
C GLY A 4 20.50 -25.97 86.09
N GLY A 5 20.56 -26.41 84.84
CA GLY A 5 20.94 -25.60 83.69
C GLY A 5 19.72 -25.45 82.72
N ARG A 6 19.23 -24.25 82.52
CA ARG A 6 18.17 -23.90 81.57
C ARG A 6 18.80 -23.82 80.19
N GLY A 7 18.39 -24.72 79.30
CA GLY A 7 18.63 -24.61 77.86
C GLY A 7 17.64 -23.64 77.19
N ARG A 8 18.14 -22.63 76.48
CA ARG A 8 17.35 -21.76 75.61
C ARG A 8 17.23 -22.45 74.26
N MET A 9 16.02 -22.78 73.87
CA MET A 9 15.68 -23.11 72.45
C MET A 9 15.68 -21.81 71.64
N VAL A 10 16.50 -21.78 70.60
CA VAL A 10 16.44 -20.80 69.54
C VAL A 10 15.55 -21.38 68.43
N ALA A 11 14.38 -20.79 68.24
CA ALA A 11 13.52 -21.16 67.11
C ALA A 11 14.03 -20.44 65.86
N CYS A 12 14.53 -21.17 64.87
CA CYS A 12 14.77 -20.68 63.53
C CYS A 12 13.43 -20.66 62.76
N THR A 13 12.88 -19.47 62.56
CA THR A 13 11.81 -19.25 61.61
C THR A 13 12.38 -19.19 60.19
N ALA A 14 12.16 -20.22 59.40
CA ALA A 14 12.42 -20.21 57.97
C ALA A 14 11.34 -19.39 57.28
N ALA A 15 11.68 -18.20 56.79
CA ALA A 15 10.82 -17.44 55.91
C ALA A 15 10.88 -18.08 54.50
N ALA A 16 9.82 -18.75 54.11
CA ALA A 16 9.61 -19.18 52.73
C ALA A 16 9.23 -17.96 51.89
N ALA A 17 10.14 -17.46 51.07
CA ALA A 17 9.85 -16.50 50.04
C ALA A 17 9.04 -17.20 48.92
N ALA A 18 7.74 -16.96 48.86
CA ALA A 18 6.93 -17.34 47.71
C ALA A 18 7.32 -16.43 46.53
N VAL A 19 8.09 -16.94 45.59
CA VAL A 19 8.28 -16.32 44.29
C VAL A 19 6.99 -16.56 43.52
N THR A 20 6.10 -15.58 43.49
CA THR A 20 4.97 -15.55 42.60
C THR A 20 5.51 -15.32 41.18
N LEU A 21 5.66 -16.39 40.39
CA LEU A 21 5.82 -16.26 38.95
C LEU A 21 4.52 -15.58 38.45
N MET A 22 4.59 -14.31 38.16
CA MET A 22 3.61 -13.67 37.26
C MET A 22 3.85 -14.27 35.87
N ILE A 23 3.14 -15.32 35.54
CA ILE A 23 2.93 -15.72 34.17
C ILE A 23 2.08 -14.59 33.60
N GLY A 24 2.71 -13.63 32.95
CA GLY A 24 2.00 -12.70 32.09
C GLY A 24 1.20 -13.55 31.12
N SER A 25 -0.12 -13.46 31.21
CA SER A 25 -0.98 -13.97 30.16
C SER A 25 -0.66 -13.16 28.91
N GLY A 26 0.29 -13.63 28.11
CA GLY A 26 0.45 -13.15 26.75
C GLY A 26 -0.93 -13.29 26.11
N ALA A 27 -1.47 -12.20 25.59
CA ALA A 27 -2.69 -12.29 24.80
C ALA A 27 -2.44 -13.34 23.72
N ALA A 28 -3.38 -14.27 23.56
CA ALA A 28 -3.26 -15.26 22.50
C ALA A 28 -3.20 -14.51 21.17
N ALA A 29 -2.29 -14.94 20.29
CA ALA A 29 -2.25 -14.44 18.93
C ALA A 29 -3.64 -14.42 18.32
N SER A 30 -3.98 -13.40 17.57
CA SER A 30 -5.19 -13.44 16.74
C SER A 30 -5.07 -14.64 15.81
N THR A 31 -6.18 -15.29 15.56
CA THR A 31 -6.24 -16.41 14.61
C THR A 31 -6.89 -15.89 13.34
N PRO A 32 -6.31 -16.15 12.17
CA PRO A 32 -6.97 -15.85 10.90
C PRO A 32 -8.37 -16.42 10.89
N GLY A 33 -9.32 -15.66 10.36
CA GLY A 33 -10.72 -16.01 10.26
C GLY A 33 -11.11 -16.31 8.82
N VAL A 34 -12.30 -15.87 8.45
CA VAL A 34 -12.76 -15.84 7.06
C VAL A 34 -12.39 -14.48 6.48
N ASP A 35 -11.84 -14.47 5.27
CA ASP A 35 -11.51 -13.24 4.55
C ASP A 35 -12.72 -12.32 4.44
N VAL A 36 -12.53 -11.05 4.73
CA VAL A 36 -13.57 -10.03 4.70
C VAL A 36 -13.30 -9.08 3.53
N ARG A 37 -14.27 -8.94 2.64
CA ARG A 37 -14.21 -7.94 1.58
C ARG A 37 -14.44 -6.54 2.15
N LEU A 38 -13.60 -5.59 1.79
CA LEU A 38 -13.68 -4.20 2.24
C LEU A 38 -14.53 -3.34 1.30
N SER A 39 -14.41 -3.53 -0.01
CA SER A 39 -15.23 -2.88 -1.04
C SER A 39 -16.61 -3.53 -1.12
N ASN A 40 -17.65 -2.73 -1.31
CA ASN A 40 -19.04 -3.19 -1.40
C ASN A 40 -19.65 -2.77 -2.74
N ASP A 41 -18.94 -2.96 -3.81
CA ASP A 41 -19.23 -2.50 -5.16
C ASP A 41 -20.07 -3.47 -6.01
N ALA A 42 -20.46 -4.64 -5.46
CA ALA A 42 -21.26 -5.61 -6.18
C ALA A 42 -22.74 -5.54 -5.80
N PRO A 43 -23.68 -5.89 -6.72
CA PRO A 43 -25.12 -5.85 -6.45
C PRO A 43 -25.60 -6.73 -5.29
N THR A 44 -24.77 -7.68 -4.87
CA THR A 44 -25.07 -8.60 -3.76
C THR A 44 -24.55 -8.10 -2.41
N THR A 45 -23.85 -6.97 -2.38
CA THR A 45 -23.29 -6.34 -1.18
C THR A 45 -24.20 -5.22 -0.67
N PRO A 46 -23.98 -4.68 0.54
CA PRO A 46 -24.74 -3.54 1.05
C PRO A 46 -24.62 -2.25 0.24
N GLY A 47 -23.63 -2.16 -0.68
CA GLY A 47 -23.35 -0.96 -1.47
C GLY A 47 -22.57 0.11 -0.73
N TYR A 48 -22.31 1.20 -1.45
CA TYR A 48 -21.60 2.38 -0.93
C TYR A 48 -22.56 3.34 -0.24
N VAL A 49 -22.11 3.88 0.87
CA VAL A 49 -22.87 4.84 1.67
C VAL A 49 -22.00 6.07 1.90
N SER A 50 -22.52 7.27 1.61
CA SER A 50 -21.75 8.50 1.80
C SER A 50 -21.21 8.63 3.23
N ASN A 51 -20.03 9.19 3.38
CA ASN A 51 -19.49 9.51 4.71
C ASN A 51 -20.42 10.42 5.51
N TYR A 52 -21.13 11.34 4.82
CA TYR A 52 -22.15 12.18 5.45
C TYR A 52 -23.27 11.35 6.09
N THR A 53 -23.80 10.37 5.37
CA THR A 53 -24.82 9.45 5.90
C THR A 53 -24.28 8.58 7.04
N MET A 54 -23.03 8.09 6.92
CA MET A 54 -22.39 7.30 7.98
C MET A 54 -22.32 8.05 9.32
N VAL A 55 -22.13 9.38 9.26
CA VAL A 55 -21.96 10.22 10.44
C VAL A 55 -23.29 10.72 10.99
N THR A 56 -24.16 11.22 10.11
CA THR A 56 -25.38 11.95 10.54
C THR A 56 -26.61 11.07 10.59
N GLY A 57 -26.60 9.92 9.92
CA GLY A 57 -27.80 9.11 9.69
C GLY A 57 -28.77 9.72 8.65
N THR A 58 -28.48 10.91 8.14
CA THR A 58 -29.29 11.55 7.10
C THR A 58 -28.97 10.93 5.75
N ALA A 59 -29.97 10.45 5.06
CA ALA A 59 -29.78 9.84 3.74
C ALA A 59 -29.22 10.85 2.73
N TYR A 60 -28.17 10.45 2.05
CA TYR A 60 -27.61 11.12 0.89
C TYR A 60 -27.01 10.07 -0.05
N THR A 61 -27.29 10.20 -1.32
CA THR A 61 -26.66 9.46 -2.40
C THR A 61 -26.57 10.35 -3.63
N ASP A 62 -25.70 9.99 -4.55
CA ASP A 62 -25.54 10.59 -5.87
C ASP A 62 -25.34 9.50 -6.92
N ALA A 63 -25.08 9.89 -8.16
CA ALA A 63 -24.88 8.95 -9.25
C ALA A 63 -23.60 8.11 -9.00
N THR A 64 -22.53 8.73 -8.56
CA THR A 64 -21.25 8.06 -8.27
C THR A 64 -21.42 6.96 -7.21
N LEU A 65 -21.96 7.27 -6.04
CA LEU A 65 -22.15 6.27 -4.98
C LEU A 65 -23.15 5.17 -5.38
N THR A 66 -24.15 5.53 -6.20
CA THR A 66 -25.11 4.55 -6.72
C THR A 66 -24.42 3.58 -7.67
N GLU A 67 -23.56 4.09 -8.50
CA GLU A 67 -22.79 3.28 -9.44
C GLU A 67 -21.74 2.44 -8.71
N CYS A 68 -20.99 3.01 -7.79
CA CYS A 68 -20.04 2.30 -6.93
C CYS A 68 -20.68 1.11 -6.19
N SER A 69 -21.98 1.17 -5.91
CA SER A 69 -22.69 0.07 -5.24
C SER A 69 -22.91 -1.17 -6.12
N ARG A 70 -22.56 -1.14 -7.39
CA ARG A 70 -22.85 -2.23 -8.34
C ARG A 70 -21.87 -2.37 -9.50
N SER A 71 -20.85 -1.53 -9.54
CA SER A 71 -19.97 -1.41 -10.70
C SER A 71 -19.13 -2.67 -10.92
N ARG A 72 -18.79 -3.41 -9.85
CA ARG A 72 -17.76 -4.44 -9.89
C ARG A 72 -16.49 -3.88 -10.50
N GLY A 73 -16.10 -2.72 -10.00
CA GLY A 73 -14.90 -2.05 -10.41
C GLY A 73 -13.64 -2.83 -10.07
N ARG A 74 -12.54 -2.22 -10.33
CA ARG A 74 -11.25 -2.67 -9.82
C ARG A 74 -10.92 -1.90 -8.57
N GLU A 75 -10.37 -2.57 -7.58
CA GLU A 75 -9.72 -1.91 -6.44
C GLU A 75 -8.35 -2.54 -6.25
N ASN A 76 -7.34 -1.71 -6.11
CA ASN A 76 -5.97 -2.14 -5.87
C ASN A 76 -5.25 -1.18 -4.91
N GLU A 77 -4.02 -1.51 -4.55
CA GLU A 77 -3.19 -0.70 -3.66
C GLU A 77 -3.86 -0.38 -2.33
N PRO A 78 -4.20 -1.41 -1.55
CA PRO A 78 -4.91 -1.21 -0.32
C PRO A 78 -4.03 -0.67 0.80
N ALA A 79 -4.61 0.20 1.63
CA ALA A 79 -4.07 0.57 2.93
C ALA A 79 -5.07 0.24 4.04
N VAL A 80 -4.60 -0.07 5.25
CA VAL A 80 -5.44 -0.24 6.43
C VAL A 80 -4.75 0.27 7.68
N VAL A 81 -5.50 0.87 8.58
CA VAL A 81 -5.01 1.28 9.90
C VAL A 81 -6.04 0.99 10.99
N ILE A 82 -5.56 0.47 12.11
CA ILE A 82 -6.35 0.21 13.32
C ILE A 82 -6.26 1.47 14.20
N ASP A 83 -7.40 1.94 14.73
CA ASP A 83 -7.41 3.04 15.68
C ASP A 83 -6.60 2.67 16.95
N PRO A 84 -5.51 3.38 17.27
CA PRO A 84 -4.66 3.05 18.41
C PRO A 84 -5.36 3.22 19.75
N ARG A 85 -6.53 3.86 19.77
CA ARG A 85 -7.35 4.08 20.95
C ARG A 85 -8.49 3.08 21.08
N ASN A 86 -8.95 2.49 19.96
CA ASN A 86 -10.06 1.54 19.94
C ASN A 86 -9.88 0.49 18.83
N PRO A 87 -9.33 -0.69 19.13
CA PRO A 87 -9.08 -1.73 18.13
C PRO A 87 -10.33 -2.30 17.44
N GLN A 88 -11.53 -1.90 17.86
CA GLN A 88 -12.76 -2.23 17.14
C GLN A 88 -12.94 -1.37 15.88
N VAL A 89 -12.22 -0.26 15.77
CA VAL A 89 -12.29 0.67 14.64
C VAL A 89 -11.09 0.44 13.73
N LEU A 90 -11.39 0.07 12.49
CA LEU A 90 -10.43 -0.01 11.40
C LEU A 90 -10.90 0.87 10.25
N VAL A 91 -9.96 1.47 9.55
CA VAL A 91 -10.26 2.13 8.28
C VAL A 91 -9.29 1.61 7.23
N GLY A 92 -9.86 1.13 6.11
CA GLY A 92 -9.15 0.80 4.89
C GLY A 92 -9.37 1.84 3.80
N SER A 93 -8.53 1.83 2.81
CA SER A 93 -8.62 2.61 1.57
C SER A 93 -7.98 1.83 0.44
N SER A 94 -8.27 2.19 -0.79
CA SER A 94 -7.61 1.68 -2.00
C SER A 94 -7.77 2.68 -3.13
N ASN A 95 -7.06 2.47 -4.23
CA ASN A 95 -7.49 2.96 -5.53
C ASN A 95 -8.83 2.29 -5.82
N ASP A 96 -9.86 3.09 -6.00
CA ASP A 96 -11.23 2.64 -6.17
C ASP A 96 -11.75 3.17 -7.50
N TYR A 97 -11.88 2.27 -8.47
CA TYR A 97 -12.28 2.58 -9.84
C TYR A 97 -13.80 2.63 -10.03
N CYS A 98 -14.56 2.56 -8.98
CA CYS A 98 -16.02 2.50 -9.08
C CYS A 98 -16.63 3.71 -9.75
N GLY A 99 -16.00 4.87 -9.67
CA GLY A 99 -16.46 6.11 -10.30
C GLY A 99 -16.21 6.19 -11.81
N VAL A 100 -15.36 5.34 -12.35
CA VAL A 100 -14.94 5.36 -13.77
C VAL A 100 -16.11 5.20 -14.75
N TYR A 101 -17.27 4.81 -14.30
CA TYR A 101 -18.42 4.52 -15.14
C TYR A 101 -19.45 5.66 -15.25
N ASN A 102 -19.18 6.85 -14.75
CA ASN A 102 -20.21 7.85 -14.53
C ASN A 102 -20.27 9.04 -15.50
N ASP A 103 -19.41 9.14 -16.50
CA ASP A 103 -19.19 10.42 -17.17
C ASP A 103 -20.13 10.77 -18.31
N GLY A 104 -21.06 9.94 -18.63
CA GLY A 104 -22.04 10.28 -19.65
C GLY A 104 -21.47 10.31 -21.07
N VAL A 105 -21.94 11.25 -21.87
CA VAL A 105 -21.51 11.42 -23.27
C VAL A 105 -21.20 12.88 -23.55
N ASP A 106 -20.26 13.12 -24.45
CA ASP A 106 -19.92 14.46 -24.94
C ASP A 106 -21.00 15.04 -25.87
N ALA A 107 -20.76 16.25 -26.39
CA ALA A 107 -21.66 16.92 -27.30
C ALA A 107 -21.87 16.18 -28.64
N TYR A 108 -21.06 15.19 -28.95
CA TYR A 108 -21.11 14.37 -30.15
C TYR A 108 -21.72 12.99 -29.89
N GLY A 109 -22.07 12.69 -28.63
CA GLY A 109 -22.60 11.40 -28.22
C GLY A 109 -21.53 10.34 -27.98
N ALA A 110 -20.27 10.72 -27.96
CA ALA A 110 -19.19 9.84 -27.58
C ALA A 110 -19.09 9.74 -26.04
N PRO A 111 -18.78 8.58 -25.47
CA PRO A 111 -18.55 8.45 -24.05
C PRO A 111 -17.46 9.41 -23.59
N ILE A 112 -17.73 10.11 -22.49
CA ILE A 112 -16.69 10.90 -21.82
C ILE A 112 -16.01 9.97 -20.85
N PRO A 113 -14.70 9.72 -21.00
CA PRO A 113 -13.97 8.95 -20.02
C PRO A 113 -14.03 9.67 -18.68
N SER A 114 -14.50 9.02 -17.67
CA SER A 114 -14.61 9.66 -16.38
C SER A 114 -13.30 9.77 -15.66
N GLY A 115 -12.42 8.93 -15.94
CA GLY A 115 -11.15 8.90 -15.26
C GLY A 115 -11.14 8.91 -13.73
N PRO A 116 -12.25 8.94 -12.99
CA PRO A 116 -12.09 9.04 -11.55
C PRO A 116 -11.80 7.69 -10.93
N ILE A 117 -10.54 7.36 -10.87
CA ILE A 117 -10.05 6.60 -9.75
C ILE A 117 -10.15 7.52 -8.55
N TRP A 118 -10.69 7.04 -7.46
CA TRP A 118 -10.76 7.82 -6.24
C TRP A 118 -10.33 6.99 -5.04
N LEU A 119 -10.17 7.62 -3.88
CA LEU A 119 -9.86 6.88 -2.67
C LEU A 119 -11.12 6.28 -2.07
N GLY A 120 -11.13 4.97 -1.89
CA GLY A 120 -12.08 4.28 -1.04
C GLY A 120 -11.94 4.72 0.43
N TYR A 121 -13.05 4.70 1.18
CA TYR A 121 -13.09 4.84 2.62
C TYR A 121 -13.90 3.67 3.18
N TYR A 122 -13.20 2.66 3.65
CA TYR A 122 -13.79 1.42 4.13
C TYR A 122 -13.68 1.36 5.64
N ARG A 123 -14.81 1.40 6.34
CA ARG A 123 -14.82 1.50 7.80
C ARG A 123 -15.42 0.29 8.47
N SER A 124 -14.67 -0.32 9.38
CA SER A 124 -15.14 -1.31 10.34
C SER A 124 -15.31 -0.69 11.72
N GLU A 125 -16.36 -1.11 12.43
CA GLU A 125 -16.63 -0.75 13.84
C GLU A 125 -16.75 -1.99 14.72
N ASN A 126 -16.29 -3.15 14.23
CA ASN A 126 -16.38 -4.45 14.88
C ASN A 126 -15.12 -5.30 14.75
N GLY A 127 -13.95 -4.65 14.75
CA GLY A 127 -12.67 -5.33 14.73
C GLY A 127 -12.36 -6.04 13.41
N GLY A 128 -12.79 -5.48 12.28
CA GLY A 128 -12.54 -6.02 10.95
C GLY A 128 -13.50 -7.11 10.49
N THR A 129 -14.55 -7.42 11.28
CA THR A 129 -15.51 -8.49 10.92
C THR A 129 -16.42 -8.10 9.75
N SER A 130 -16.67 -6.83 9.55
CA SER A 130 -17.35 -6.28 8.38
C SER A 130 -16.98 -4.83 8.15
N PHE A 131 -17.15 -4.37 6.91
CA PHE A 131 -16.85 -2.99 6.51
C PHE A 131 -18.08 -2.34 5.88
N ARG A 132 -18.16 -1.03 6.03
CA ARG A 132 -19.04 -0.15 5.26
C ARG A 132 -18.18 0.65 4.32
N SER A 133 -18.54 0.67 3.05
CA SER A 133 -17.77 1.33 2.00
C SER A 133 -18.34 2.70 1.66
N SER A 134 -17.46 3.62 1.40
CA SER A 134 -17.68 4.98 0.93
C SER A 134 -16.47 5.42 0.11
N LEU A 135 -16.58 6.57 -0.53
CA LEU A 135 -15.43 7.29 -1.04
C LEU A 135 -15.02 8.40 -0.05
N VAL A 136 -13.75 8.78 -0.09
CA VAL A 136 -13.28 9.98 0.61
C VAL A 136 -14.01 11.19 0.04
N PRO A 137 -14.70 12.04 0.86
CA PRO A 137 -15.48 13.16 0.34
C PRO A 137 -14.66 14.15 -0.49
N GLY A 138 -15.29 14.67 -1.54
CA GLY A 138 -14.67 15.54 -2.55
C GLY A 138 -14.36 14.81 -3.85
N TYR A 139 -14.84 13.58 -4.01
CA TYR A 139 -14.82 12.86 -5.27
C TYR A 139 -15.61 13.64 -6.34
N PRO A 140 -15.35 13.41 -7.62
CA PRO A 140 -16.12 14.04 -8.71
C PRO A 140 -17.62 13.85 -8.49
N ASP A 141 -18.38 14.91 -8.70
CA ASP A 141 -19.84 14.98 -8.49
C ASP A 141 -20.34 14.85 -7.04
N ASP A 142 -19.45 14.82 -6.05
CA ASP A 142 -19.84 14.88 -4.64
C ASP A 142 -20.56 16.22 -4.33
N GLN A 143 -21.86 16.16 -4.10
CA GLN A 143 -22.69 17.28 -3.67
C GLN A 143 -23.11 17.18 -2.21
N SER A 144 -22.50 16.27 -1.46
CA SER A 144 -22.76 16.17 -0.02
C SER A 144 -22.37 17.47 0.70
N PRO A 145 -22.90 17.72 1.91
CA PRO A 145 -22.46 18.85 2.73
C PRO A 145 -20.97 18.81 3.07
N TYR A 146 -20.29 17.69 2.84
CA TYR A 146 -18.87 17.55 3.08
C TYR A 146 -18.00 17.97 1.88
N ALA A 147 -18.52 17.93 0.66
CA ALA A 147 -17.82 18.35 -0.55
C ALA A 147 -17.19 19.75 -0.44
N ALA A 148 -17.89 20.70 0.14
CA ALA A 148 -17.39 22.07 0.33
C ALA A 148 -16.17 22.16 1.26
N ARG A 149 -15.85 21.12 2.01
CA ARG A 149 -14.69 21.03 2.89
C ARG A 149 -13.48 20.40 2.19
N ALA A 150 -13.68 19.74 1.05
CA ALA A 150 -12.63 19.16 0.23
C ALA A 150 -11.98 20.24 -0.61
N ARG A 151 -10.68 20.46 -0.39
CA ARG A 151 -9.90 21.44 -1.17
C ARG A 151 -9.01 20.75 -2.19
N VAL A 152 -9.50 19.66 -2.74
CA VAL A 152 -8.89 18.95 -3.84
C VAL A 152 -9.29 19.65 -5.14
N ARG A 153 -8.38 19.76 -6.08
CA ARG A 153 -8.60 20.42 -7.38
C ARG A 153 -8.39 19.48 -8.55
N THR A 154 -8.30 18.20 -8.29
CA THR A 154 -8.06 17.15 -9.28
C THR A 154 -9.27 16.25 -9.39
N SER A 155 -9.41 15.59 -10.53
CA SER A 155 -10.53 14.69 -10.80
C SER A 155 -10.24 13.23 -10.45
N THR A 156 -8.97 12.88 -10.20
CA THR A 156 -8.55 11.54 -9.80
C THR A 156 -7.73 11.57 -8.53
N ALA A 157 -7.64 10.44 -7.86
CA ALA A 157 -6.81 10.25 -6.68
C ALA A 157 -6.41 8.77 -6.58
N GLY A 158 -5.17 8.51 -6.23
CA GLY A 158 -4.58 7.18 -6.07
C GLY A 158 -3.58 7.11 -4.93
N ASP A 159 -2.85 6.02 -4.82
CA ASP A 159 -1.80 5.77 -3.83
C ASP A 159 -2.23 6.10 -2.39
N PRO A 160 -3.29 5.44 -1.88
CA PRO A 160 -3.80 5.75 -0.55
C PRO A 160 -2.82 5.37 0.54
N VAL A 161 -2.55 6.30 1.43
CA VAL A 161 -1.80 6.05 2.66
C VAL A 161 -2.56 6.57 3.86
N LEU A 162 -2.55 5.81 4.95
CA LEU A 162 -3.36 6.07 6.13
C LEU A 162 -2.50 6.18 7.40
N ALA A 163 -2.88 7.08 8.30
CA ALA A 163 -2.27 7.19 9.63
C ALA A 163 -3.28 7.66 10.67
N TRP A 164 -3.12 7.21 11.93
CA TRP A 164 -3.84 7.71 13.09
C TRP A 164 -2.94 8.56 13.98
N ASP A 165 -3.49 9.65 14.52
CA ASP A 165 -2.84 10.28 15.66
C ASP A 165 -3.32 9.68 17.01
N ALA A 166 -2.67 10.09 18.09
CA ALA A 166 -3.00 9.62 19.43
C ALA A 166 -4.30 10.23 19.99
N GLU A 167 -4.99 11.07 19.25
CA GLU A 167 -6.21 11.75 19.65
C GLU A 167 -7.45 11.32 18.88
N GLY A 168 -7.30 10.25 18.06
CA GLY A 168 -8.40 9.66 17.29
C GLY A 168 -8.73 10.41 16.00
N ARG A 169 -7.75 11.13 15.44
CA ARG A 169 -7.85 11.65 14.08
C ARG A 169 -7.23 10.67 13.11
N LEU A 170 -7.92 10.42 12.03
CA LEU A 170 -7.44 9.66 10.88
C LEU A 170 -7.00 10.64 9.79
N PHE A 171 -5.88 10.34 9.17
CA PHE A 171 -5.36 11.02 7.99
C PHE A 171 -5.32 10.03 6.83
N ALA A 172 -5.85 10.45 5.69
CA ALA A 172 -5.74 9.73 4.42
C ALA A 172 -4.99 10.62 3.44
N GLY A 173 -3.81 10.17 3.02
CA GLY A 173 -2.99 10.85 2.02
C GLY A 173 -3.19 10.23 0.66
N SER A 174 -2.92 10.99 -0.39
CA SER A 174 -3.10 10.58 -1.76
C SER A 174 -2.23 11.40 -2.69
N GLU A 175 -1.84 10.79 -3.78
CA GLU A 175 -1.51 11.50 -5.01
C GLU A 175 -2.77 11.75 -5.84
N SER A 176 -2.71 12.62 -6.85
CA SER A 176 -3.87 12.90 -7.68
C SER A 176 -3.55 13.66 -8.95
N SER A 177 -4.30 13.42 -9.99
CA SER A 177 -4.14 14.06 -11.28
C SER A 177 -5.49 14.55 -11.87
N GLY A 178 -5.47 15.10 -13.09
CA GLY A 178 -6.64 15.57 -13.78
C GLY A 178 -7.17 16.94 -13.34
N ASP A 179 -7.90 17.58 -14.24
CA ASP A 179 -8.63 18.83 -14.02
C ASP A 179 -10.13 18.55 -14.10
N PRO A 180 -10.92 18.78 -13.02
CA PRO A 180 -12.38 18.56 -13.06
C PRO A 180 -13.10 19.33 -14.17
N ALA A 181 -12.51 20.42 -14.67
CA ALA A 181 -13.06 21.18 -15.76
C ALA A 181 -12.69 20.62 -17.15
N GLY A 182 -11.82 19.61 -17.22
CA GLY A 182 -11.35 19.01 -18.46
C GLY A 182 -10.55 19.95 -19.38
N THR A 183 -10.12 21.10 -18.87
CA THR A 183 -9.50 22.18 -19.68
C THR A 183 -7.99 22.25 -19.55
N ALA A 184 -7.42 21.62 -18.54
CA ALA A 184 -5.98 21.61 -18.32
C ALA A 184 -5.56 20.33 -17.58
N LYS A 185 -4.51 19.73 -18.04
CA LYS A 185 -3.88 18.61 -17.34
C LYS A 185 -3.17 19.16 -16.09
N THR A 186 -3.60 18.75 -14.91
CA THR A 186 -2.89 19.03 -13.65
C THR A 186 -2.24 17.76 -13.18
N PHE A 187 -0.92 17.71 -13.20
CA PHE A 187 -0.20 16.54 -12.79
C PHE A 187 0.08 16.54 -11.30
N GLY A 188 -0.22 15.42 -10.67
CA GLY A 188 0.40 14.98 -9.44
C GLY A 188 0.32 15.97 -8.28
N ASP A 189 -0.85 16.47 -7.92
CA ASP A 189 -1.02 17.08 -6.60
C ASP A 189 -0.97 15.96 -5.56
N VAL A 190 -0.37 16.24 -4.41
CA VAL A 190 -0.52 15.39 -3.22
C VAL A 190 -1.32 16.13 -2.18
N TRP A 191 -2.25 15.43 -1.55
CA TRP A 191 -3.17 16.01 -0.58
C TRP A 191 -3.44 15.07 0.61
N VAL A 192 -3.95 15.62 1.70
CA VAL A 192 -4.31 14.85 2.90
C VAL A 192 -5.71 15.21 3.34
N ALA A 193 -6.56 14.20 3.46
CA ALA A 193 -7.85 14.26 4.11
C ALA A 193 -7.72 14.01 5.61
N THR A 194 -8.51 14.72 6.42
CA THR A 194 -8.57 14.54 7.88
C THR A 194 -9.97 14.16 8.28
N PHE A 195 -10.09 13.05 9.02
CA PHE A 195 -11.32 12.60 9.65
C PHE A 195 -11.19 12.70 11.16
N VAL A 196 -12.27 13.08 11.83
CA VAL A 196 -12.30 13.32 13.27
C VAL A 196 -13.46 12.62 13.95
N ASN A 197 -13.44 12.55 15.26
CA ASN A 197 -14.62 12.18 16.04
C ASN A 197 -15.63 13.36 16.03
N PRO A 198 -16.85 13.17 15.53
CA PRO A 198 -17.87 14.23 15.48
C PRO A 198 -18.25 14.79 16.86
N ASN A 199 -18.05 14.01 17.92
CA ASN A 199 -18.34 14.38 19.29
C ASN A 199 -17.14 15.01 20.03
N GLY A 200 -16.03 15.25 19.31
CA GLY A 200 -14.78 15.78 19.86
C GLY A 200 -13.82 14.70 20.38
N PRO A 201 -12.61 15.09 20.78
CA PRO A 201 -11.51 14.16 21.06
C PRO A 201 -11.58 13.50 22.45
N ALA A 202 -12.63 13.69 23.23
CA ALA A 202 -12.73 13.17 24.58
C ALA A 202 -12.92 11.64 24.60
N GLY A 203 -11.88 10.92 25.04
CA GLY A 203 -11.91 9.46 25.19
C GLY A 203 -11.95 8.72 23.85
N ALA A 204 -11.56 7.44 23.86
CA ALA A 204 -11.67 6.57 22.70
C ALA A 204 -13.12 6.14 22.48
N THR A 205 -13.64 6.32 21.29
CA THR A 205 -15.00 5.90 20.95
C THR A 205 -15.03 5.24 19.58
N ILE A 206 -16.14 4.57 19.29
CA ILE A 206 -16.43 4.01 17.98
C ILE A 206 -16.50 5.08 16.88
N ASN A 207 -16.57 6.36 17.24
CA ASN A 207 -16.68 7.48 16.30
C ASN A 207 -15.33 8.14 15.98
N ASP A 208 -14.22 7.67 16.52
CA ASP A 208 -12.90 8.21 16.17
C ASP A 208 -12.67 8.08 14.67
N GLY A 209 -12.11 9.12 14.04
CA GLY A 209 -11.83 9.17 12.60
C GLY A 209 -13.04 8.98 11.68
N LYS A 210 -14.27 9.21 12.15
CA LYS A 210 -15.49 8.92 11.40
C LYS A 210 -15.94 10.06 10.50
N GLU A 211 -15.90 11.32 11.00
CA GLU A 211 -16.39 12.49 10.29
C GLU A 211 -15.30 13.12 9.43
N PHE A 212 -15.52 13.20 8.13
CA PHE A 212 -14.67 14.00 7.25
C PHE A 212 -14.66 15.47 7.66
N ARG A 213 -13.48 15.97 7.96
CA ARG A 213 -13.29 17.34 8.40
C ARG A 213 -12.86 18.28 7.30
N ARG A 214 -11.91 17.84 6.48
CA ARG A 214 -11.32 18.60 5.37
C ARG A 214 -10.34 17.74 4.57
N SER A 215 -9.99 18.19 3.36
CA SER A 215 -8.73 17.86 2.70
C SER A 215 -7.94 19.12 2.40
N VAL A 216 -6.62 18.99 2.38
CA VAL A 216 -5.68 20.08 2.08
C VAL A 216 -4.61 19.61 1.11
N VAL A 217 -4.29 20.42 0.11
CA VAL A 217 -3.20 20.15 -0.82
C VAL A 217 -1.87 20.35 -0.09
N VAL A 218 -1.07 19.31 -0.04
CA VAL A 218 0.29 19.32 0.55
C VAL A 218 1.28 19.92 -0.43
N ALA A 219 1.24 19.47 -1.67
CA ALA A 219 2.04 20.04 -2.76
C ALA A 219 1.30 19.95 -4.09
N ARG A 220 1.62 20.87 -4.97
CA ARG A 220 1.00 20.95 -6.30
C ARG A 220 1.92 20.39 -7.35
N GLY A 221 1.38 19.57 -8.23
CA GLY A 221 1.97 19.25 -9.50
C GLY A 221 1.82 20.37 -10.52
N THR A 222 2.38 20.18 -11.69
CA THR A 222 2.26 21.13 -12.81
C THR A 222 2.19 20.38 -14.14
N SER A 223 1.25 20.78 -14.97
CA SER A 223 1.16 20.41 -16.38
C SER A 223 1.96 21.38 -17.24
N ALA A 224 3.26 21.35 -17.17
CA ALA A 224 4.03 22.14 -18.13
C ALA A 224 4.29 21.27 -19.37
N PRO A 225 4.11 21.76 -20.58
CA PRO A 225 4.52 21.04 -21.77
C PRO A 225 6.04 20.83 -21.69
N ASN A 226 6.47 19.64 -22.00
CA ASN A 226 7.86 19.22 -22.13
C ASN A 226 8.74 19.46 -20.90
N LEU A 227 9.41 18.49 -20.37
CA LEU A 227 10.55 18.53 -19.44
C LEU A 227 10.42 19.38 -18.15
N LEU A 228 9.36 20.17 -17.98
CA LEU A 228 9.16 21.07 -16.83
C LEU A 228 7.98 20.65 -15.93
N GLY A 229 7.25 19.63 -16.31
CA GLY A 229 6.17 19.06 -15.50
C GLY A 229 6.70 18.52 -14.18
N LYS A 230 5.87 18.55 -13.15
CA LYS A 230 6.12 17.93 -11.85
C LYS A 230 5.00 16.96 -11.57
N PHE A 231 5.31 15.71 -11.59
CA PHE A 231 4.44 14.63 -11.17
C PHE A 231 4.85 14.17 -9.77
N GLN A 232 3.89 13.87 -8.91
CA GLN A 232 4.16 13.43 -7.55
C GLN A 232 3.43 12.13 -7.31
N ASP A 233 4.14 11.17 -6.79
CA ASP A 233 3.74 9.78 -6.72
C ASP A 233 4.38 9.05 -5.55
N LYS A 234 4.03 7.79 -5.31
CA LYS A 234 4.58 6.96 -4.24
C LYS A 234 4.54 7.70 -2.89
N THR A 235 3.36 7.77 -2.33
CA THR A 235 3.08 8.55 -1.12
C THR A 235 3.40 7.78 0.16
N ALA A 236 3.72 8.50 1.24
CA ALA A 236 3.83 7.97 2.59
C ALA A 236 3.30 8.96 3.62
N ILE A 237 2.66 8.47 4.66
CA ILE A 237 2.15 9.29 5.76
C ILE A 237 2.38 8.61 7.11
N GLU A 238 2.71 9.40 8.13
CA GLU A 238 2.75 8.92 9.50
C GLU A 238 2.39 10.06 10.46
N ALA A 239 1.74 9.73 11.56
CA ALA A 239 1.42 10.68 12.61
C ALA A 239 2.18 10.35 13.90
N ASP A 240 2.77 11.36 14.54
CA ASP A 240 3.52 11.18 15.78
C ASP A 240 2.56 10.94 16.97
N ARG A 241 2.48 9.67 17.38
CA ARG A 241 1.72 9.19 18.53
C ARG A 241 2.55 9.13 19.81
N THR A 242 3.83 9.48 19.74
CA THR A 242 4.78 9.38 20.85
C THR A 242 4.44 10.35 21.99
N THR A 243 5.17 10.24 23.08
CA THR A 243 5.13 11.23 24.18
C THR A 243 6.17 12.32 24.02
N SER A 244 6.77 12.46 22.85
CA SER A 244 7.77 13.48 22.54
C SER A 244 7.14 14.88 22.40
N ALA A 245 7.98 15.90 22.21
CA ALA A 245 7.51 17.24 21.88
C ALA A 245 6.90 17.34 20.46
N CYS A 246 7.06 16.30 19.64
CA CYS A 246 6.55 16.23 18.28
C CYS A 246 5.14 15.61 18.19
N ARG A 247 4.59 15.14 19.32
CA ARG A 247 3.27 14.51 19.41
C ARG A 247 2.21 15.31 18.65
N GLY A 248 1.45 14.63 17.80
CA GLY A 248 0.39 15.20 16.99
C GLY A 248 0.86 15.85 15.69
N ASN A 249 2.16 15.87 15.41
CA ASN A 249 2.64 16.20 14.08
C ASN A 249 2.20 15.11 13.08
N VAL A 250 1.97 15.55 11.86
CA VAL A 250 1.70 14.65 10.71
C VAL A 250 2.80 14.86 9.70
N TYR A 251 3.37 13.78 9.24
CA TYR A 251 4.46 13.75 8.29
C TYR A 251 3.98 13.12 7.00
N PHE A 252 4.38 13.71 5.88
CA PHE A 252 4.05 13.22 4.55
C PHE A 252 5.32 13.23 3.68
N ALA A 253 5.51 12.20 2.89
CA ALA A 253 6.59 12.13 1.90
C ALA A 253 6.05 11.60 0.59
N ASN A 254 6.74 11.93 -0.49
CA ASN A 254 6.43 11.42 -1.82
C ASN A 254 7.66 11.43 -2.73
N SER A 255 7.63 10.61 -3.74
CA SER A 255 8.49 10.73 -4.92
C SER A 255 7.98 11.87 -5.80
N ARG A 256 8.88 12.71 -6.28
CA ARG A 256 8.55 13.74 -7.26
C ARG A 256 9.36 13.53 -8.50
N PHE A 257 8.69 13.26 -9.58
CA PHE A 257 9.25 13.17 -10.91
C PHE A 257 9.33 14.56 -11.55
N VAL A 258 10.32 14.74 -12.39
CA VAL A 258 10.46 15.93 -13.24
C VAL A 258 10.63 15.46 -14.68
N GLY A 259 10.20 16.26 -15.64
CA GLY A 259 10.02 15.89 -17.04
C GLY A 259 11.21 15.30 -17.81
N ASN A 260 12.30 14.97 -17.15
CA ASN A 260 13.43 14.23 -17.72
C ASN A 260 13.56 12.80 -17.15
N GLY A 261 12.52 12.29 -16.47
CA GLY A 261 12.52 10.97 -15.87
C GLY A 261 13.29 10.83 -14.56
N GLY A 262 13.85 11.91 -14.02
CA GLY A 262 14.51 11.88 -12.72
C GLY A 262 13.52 12.09 -11.58
N SER A 263 13.66 11.32 -10.51
CA SER A 263 12.84 11.41 -9.31
C SER A 263 13.60 11.89 -8.09
N ASN A 264 12.91 12.45 -7.12
CA ASN A 264 13.45 12.91 -5.86
C ASN A 264 12.45 12.76 -4.72
N ILE A 265 12.92 12.42 -3.54
CA ILE A 265 12.09 12.34 -2.35
C ILE A 265 11.91 13.71 -1.73
N TYR A 266 10.65 14.10 -1.52
CA TYR A 266 10.24 15.29 -0.81
C TYR A 266 9.52 14.92 0.49
N PHE A 267 9.73 15.71 1.52
CA PHE A 267 9.14 15.54 2.83
C PHE A 267 8.42 16.81 3.28
N TYR A 268 7.26 16.66 3.89
CA TYR A 268 6.42 17.72 4.41
C TYR A 268 6.01 17.39 5.84
N ARG A 269 5.77 18.41 6.65
CA ARG A 269 5.25 18.22 8.00
C ARG A 269 4.10 19.16 8.28
N SER A 270 3.15 18.69 9.06
CA SER A 270 2.14 19.47 9.74
C SER A 270 2.44 19.49 11.23
N THR A 271 2.31 20.65 11.86
CA THR A 271 2.40 20.81 13.32
C THR A 271 1.06 21.23 13.94
N ASP A 272 -0.01 21.16 13.15
CA ASP A 272 -1.36 21.56 13.49
C ASP A 272 -2.39 20.48 13.13
N HIS A 273 -1.99 19.21 13.32
CA HIS A 273 -2.83 18.03 13.10
C HIS A 273 -3.41 17.97 11.67
N GLY A 274 -2.55 18.12 10.67
CA GLY A 274 -2.93 18.00 9.27
C GLY A 274 -3.72 19.19 8.71
N ALA A 275 -3.80 20.31 9.44
CA ALA A 275 -4.51 21.49 8.97
C ALA A 275 -3.74 22.27 7.91
N THR A 276 -2.43 22.31 8.04
CA THR A 276 -1.51 22.88 7.05
C THR A 276 -0.21 22.08 7.03
N PHE A 277 0.47 22.13 5.89
CA PHE A 277 1.77 21.47 5.70
C PHE A 277 2.86 22.50 5.37
N SER A 278 4.07 22.20 5.80
CA SER A 278 5.25 22.99 5.49
C SER A 278 5.56 22.95 4.00
N ARG A 279 6.39 23.88 3.54
CA ARG A 279 7.04 23.73 2.24
C ARG A 279 7.86 22.43 2.21
N GLY A 280 7.85 21.72 1.06
CA GLY A 280 8.59 20.48 0.87
C GLY A 280 10.10 20.63 1.09
N THR A 281 10.66 19.71 1.85
CA THR A 281 12.10 19.55 2.08
C THR A 281 12.62 18.47 1.16
N LEU A 282 13.54 18.81 0.26
CA LEU A 282 14.21 17.86 -0.62
C LEU A 282 15.20 17.01 0.19
N LEU A 283 15.03 15.69 0.19
CA LEU A 283 15.89 14.76 0.91
C LEU A 283 17.05 14.20 0.07
N THR A 284 16.88 14.08 -1.23
CA THR A 284 17.76 13.32 -2.14
C THR A 284 18.52 14.22 -3.15
N LYS A 285 19.43 15.04 -2.68
CA LYS A 285 20.10 16.05 -3.51
C LYS A 285 21.00 15.52 -4.64
N SER A 286 21.32 14.25 -4.67
CA SER A 286 22.31 13.67 -5.59
C SER A 286 21.89 12.35 -6.23
N ALA A 287 20.68 11.89 -6.00
CA ALA A 287 20.15 10.67 -6.59
C ALA A 287 19.15 11.05 -7.70
N ASN A 288 19.19 10.34 -8.83
CA ASN A 288 18.35 10.63 -9.99
C ASN A 288 17.30 9.55 -10.25
N ASP A 289 17.22 8.52 -9.41
CA ASP A 289 16.26 7.44 -9.53
C ASP A 289 16.00 6.93 -8.12
N VAL A 290 15.03 7.57 -7.46
CA VAL A 290 14.67 7.30 -6.07
C VAL A 290 13.17 7.29 -5.92
N GLN A 291 12.63 6.22 -5.32
CA GLN A 291 11.20 6.02 -5.16
C GLN A 291 10.85 5.43 -3.80
N ASP A 292 9.59 5.16 -3.58
CA ASP A 292 9.02 4.41 -2.48
C ASP A 292 9.46 4.91 -1.09
N PRO A 293 9.19 6.19 -0.77
CA PRO A 293 9.49 6.71 0.56
C PRO A 293 8.59 6.08 1.62
N GLU A 294 9.18 5.68 2.75
CA GLU A 294 8.47 5.25 3.94
C GLU A 294 8.87 6.09 5.15
N ILE A 295 7.91 6.35 6.04
CA ILE A 295 8.12 7.19 7.21
C ILE A 295 8.02 6.33 8.47
N ALA A 296 9.08 6.30 9.28
CA ALA A 296 9.06 5.68 10.60
C ALA A 296 9.32 6.73 11.68
N VAL A 297 8.48 6.74 12.73
CA VAL A 297 8.63 7.61 13.91
C VAL A 297 8.98 6.76 15.10
N THR A 298 10.17 6.94 15.66
CA THR A 298 10.63 6.19 16.82
C THR A 298 10.10 6.78 18.13
N ALA A 299 10.10 6.01 19.21
CA ALA A 299 9.49 6.39 20.49
C ALA A 299 10.02 7.70 21.12
N ASN A 300 11.19 8.16 20.70
CA ASN A 300 11.76 9.47 21.11
C ASN A 300 11.29 10.65 20.22
N GLY A 301 10.47 10.38 19.19
CA GLY A 301 9.98 11.39 18.25
C GLY A 301 10.97 11.72 17.11
N HIS A 302 12.02 10.91 16.94
CA HIS A 302 12.85 11.05 15.75
C HIS A 302 12.14 10.46 14.53
N VAL A 303 12.32 11.12 13.39
CA VAL A 303 11.68 10.74 12.13
C VAL A 303 12.72 10.19 11.17
N TYR A 304 12.42 9.05 10.60
CA TYR A 304 13.21 8.42 9.56
C TYR A 304 12.39 8.38 8.28
N VAL A 305 13.03 8.66 7.17
CA VAL A 305 12.48 8.44 5.83
C VAL A 305 13.41 7.47 5.14
N THR A 306 12.93 6.27 4.85
CA THR A 306 13.63 5.27 4.02
C THR A 306 13.09 5.32 2.61
N TYR A 307 13.85 4.92 1.64
CA TYR A 307 13.46 4.86 0.23
C TYR A 307 14.47 4.00 -0.53
N ASP A 308 14.04 3.48 -1.66
CA ASP A 308 14.96 2.82 -2.57
C ASP A 308 15.65 3.81 -3.51
N ALA A 309 16.76 3.38 -4.07
CA ALA A 309 17.50 4.14 -5.06
C ALA A 309 18.37 3.23 -5.93
N THR A 310 18.54 3.63 -7.17
CA THR A 310 19.57 3.09 -8.04
C THR A 310 20.80 4.00 -8.00
N VAL A 311 21.94 3.48 -7.60
CA VAL A 311 23.19 4.25 -7.50
C VAL A 311 24.25 3.71 -8.45
N HIS A 312 24.96 4.64 -9.07
CA HIS A 312 26.07 4.34 -9.98
C HIS A 312 27.42 4.52 -9.27
N GLN A 313 28.27 3.51 -9.32
CA GLN A 313 29.64 3.57 -8.81
C GLN A 313 30.61 3.13 -9.91
N GLY A 314 31.18 4.07 -10.62
CA GLY A 314 31.93 3.79 -11.84
C GLY A 314 31.01 3.23 -12.93
N ASN A 315 31.33 2.04 -13.43
CA ASN A 315 30.52 1.33 -14.44
C ASN A 315 29.54 0.32 -13.84
N THR A 316 29.39 0.30 -12.52
CA THR A 316 28.50 -0.65 -11.83
C THR A 316 27.31 0.10 -11.25
N THR A 317 26.15 -0.47 -11.47
CA THR A 317 24.87 0.00 -10.92
C THR A 317 24.45 -0.92 -9.77
N TYR A 318 23.92 -0.35 -8.71
CA TYR A 318 23.45 -1.07 -7.53
C TYR A 318 22.10 -0.55 -7.11
N ASP A 319 21.20 -1.45 -6.77
CA ASP A 319 19.98 -1.11 -6.04
C ASP A 319 20.31 -1.04 -4.54
N VAL A 320 19.84 0.02 -3.91
CA VAL A 320 20.14 0.32 -2.51
C VAL A 320 18.90 0.82 -1.80
N ILE A 321 18.81 0.57 -0.50
CA ILE A 321 17.89 1.25 0.39
C ILE A 321 18.68 2.31 1.15
N LEU A 322 18.20 3.54 1.10
CA LEU A 322 18.77 4.70 1.78
C LEU A 322 17.84 5.17 2.91
N TYR A 323 18.36 6.00 3.80
CA TYR A 323 17.54 6.70 4.78
C TYR A 323 18.08 8.09 5.13
N ASN A 324 17.16 8.99 5.50
CA ASN A 324 17.46 10.26 6.15
C ASN A 324 16.86 10.25 7.57
N LYS A 325 17.50 10.94 8.51
CA LYS A 325 17.07 11.05 9.91
C LYS A 325 16.83 12.50 10.29
N SER A 326 15.72 12.76 10.99
CA SER A 326 15.45 14.02 11.69
C SER A 326 15.36 13.79 13.19
N THR A 327 16.00 14.65 13.98
CA THR A 327 15.92 14.65 15.45
C THR A 327 15.13 15.84 16.00
N ASN A 328 14.49 16.59 15.13
CA ASN A 328 13.78 17.84 15.47
C ASN A 328 12.41 17.93 14.80
N CYS A 329 11.61 16.85 14.94
CA CYS A 329 10.24 16.78 14.44
C CYS A 329 10.11 17.02 12.92
N GLY A 330 11.03 16.49 12.12
CA GLY A 330 11.00 16.67 10.67
C GLY A 330 11.36 18.08 10.19
N ALA A 331 11.95 18.94 11.05
CA ALA A 331 12.33 20.29 10.66
C ALA A 331 13.55 20.30 9.72
N THR A 332 14.51 19.45 10.01
CA THR A 332 15.72 19.26 9.19
C THR A 332 16.11 17.77 9.22
N PHE A 333 16.81 17.35 8.18
CA PHE A 333 17.27 15.97 8.02
C PHE A 333 18.78 15.89 7.86
N SER A 334 19.35 14.78 8.31
CA SER A 334 20.73 14.41 7.98
C SER A 334 20.85 14.14 6.48
N PRO A 335 22.05 14.17 5.91
CA PRO A 335 22.28 13.59 4.58
C PRO A 335 21.85 12.14 4.52
N ALA A 336 21.50 11.67 3.32
CA ALA A 336 21.17 10.28 3.06
C ALA A 336 22.31 9.34 3.48
N ARG A 337 21.93 8.18 4.03
CA ARG A 337 22.86 7.12 4.44
C ARG A 337 22.40 5.80 3.88
N LEU A 338 23.38 4.96 3.51
CA LEU A 338 23.11 3.61 3.06
C LEU A 338 22.57 2.75 4.23
N LEU A 339 21.44 2.11 4.01
CA LEU A 339 20.90 1.07 4.87
C LEU A 339 21.45 -0.30 4.45
N THR A 340 21.20 -0.67 3.18
CA THR A 340 21.69 -1.92 2.59
C THR A 340 21.76 -1.81 1.06
N ARG A 341 22.46 -2.76 0.44
CA ARG A 341 22.34 -3.08 -0.98
C ARG A 341 21.47 -4.33 -1.10
N PHE A 342 20.77 -4.46 -2.21
CA PHE A 342 19.94 -5.64 -2.48
C PHE A 342 19.91 -5.97 -3.97
N ASN A 343 19.48 -7.17 -4.31
CA ASN A 343 19.23 -7.59 -5.68
C ASN A 343 17.74 -7.54 -5.91
N ARG A 344 17.25 -6.47 -6.52
CA ARG A 344 15.83 -6.26 -6.74
C ARG A 344 15.19 -7.50 -7.37
N PHE A 345 14.05 -7.92 -6.84
CA PHE A 345 13.23 -8.95 -7.42
C PHE A 345 12.15 -8.27 -8.27
N THR A 346 12.19 -8.49 -9.55
CA THR A 346 11.19 -8.00 -10.51
C THR A 346 11.19 -8.91 -11.72
N TYR A 347 10.09 -8.97 -12.43
CA TYR A 347 10.03 -9.67 -13.70
C TYR A 347 10.51 -8.75 -14.81
N VAL A 348 11.25 -9.29 -15.77
CA VAL A 348 11.78 -8.53 -16.92
C VAL A 348 11.64 -9.36 -18.18
N ASP A 349 11.02 -8.81 -19.20
CA ASP A 349 11.12 -9.27 -20.58
C ASP A 349 11.66 -8.14 -21.47
N ARG A 350 12.93 -8.18 -21.78
CA ARG A 350 13.61 -7.15 -22.60
C ARG A 350 13.66 -7.47 -24.08
N SER A 351 12.99 -8.49 -24.56
CA SER A 351 12.99 -8.79 -26.00
C SER A 351 12.28 -7.72 -26.82
N ALA A 352 11.36 -7.02 -26.19
CA ALA A 352 10.74 -5.81 -26.69
C ALA A 352 11.56 -4.56 -26.35
N ALA A 353 12.91 -4.64 -26.29
CA ALA A 353 13.72 -3.45 -26.11
C ALA A 353 13.35 -2.42 -27.18
N ARG A 354 12.48 -1.48 -26.83
CA ARG A 354 12.24 -0.30 -27.66
C ARG A 354 13.54 0.47 -27.77
N PRO A 355 13.82 1.05 -28.94
CA PRO A 355 14.70 2.20 -28.95
C PRO A 355 14.14 3.19 -27.92
N GLU A 356 15.05 3.76 -27.10
CA GLU A 356 14.73 4.86 -26.17
C GLU A 356 13.62 5.70 -26.80
N PRO A 357 12.46 5.88 -26.16
CA PRO A 357 11.43 6.71 -26.75
C PRO A 357 12.09 8.07 -26.98
N GLU A 358 12.12 8.53 -28.22
CA GLU A 358 12.25 9.95 -28.47
C GLU A 358 11.26 10.59 -27.52
N GLN A 359 11.72 11.35 -26.56
CA GLN A 359 11.01 11.94 -25.43
C GLN A 359 9.59 12.35 -25.85
N VAL A 360 8.71 11.40 -25.93
CA VAL A 360 7.29 11.64 -26.06
C VAL A 360 6.94 12.23 -24.71
N GLY A 361 6.51 13.47 -24.74
CA GLY A 361 6.05 14.14 -23.56
C GLY A 361 5.14 13.17 -22.81
N VAL A 362 5.29 13.10 -21.49
CA VAL A 362 4.39 12.40 -20.61
C VAL A 362 2.99 12.84 -21.01
N GLU A 363 2.37 12.12 -21.93
CA GLU A 363 0.97 12.30 -22.25
C GLU A 363 0.21 11.51 -21.22
N ASP A 364 -0.53 12.25 -20.46
CA ASP A 364 -1.39 11.84 -19.41
C ASP A 364 -2.30 10.72 -19.80
N THR A 365 -2.07 9.64 -19.16
CA THR A 365 -3.12 8.68 -18.92
C THR A 365 -3.56 8.86 -17.49
N VAL A 366 -4.70 9.49 -17.33
CA VAL A 366 -5.37 9.64 -16.05
C VAL A 366 -5.66 8.24 -15.53
N GLY A 367 -5.02 7.87 -14.44
CA GLY A 367 -5.20 6.55 -13.84
C GLY A 367 -4.18 5.50 -14.22
N GLU A 368 -3.20 5.81 -15.07
CA GLU A 368 -2.09 4.90 -15.31
C GLU A 368 -0.86 5.38 -14.56
N GLU A 369 -0.57 4.72 -13.49
CA GLU A 369 0.67 4.84 -12.73
C GLU A 369 1.91 4.45 -13.53
N GLU A 370 1.73 4.16 -14.79
CA GLU A 370 2.62 3.30 -15.54
C GLU A 370 3.56 3.99 -16.49
N THR A 371 3.45 5.30 -16.65
CA THR A 371 4.35 6.06 -17.51
C THR A 371 5.73 6.30 -16.91
N GLU A 372 6.02 5.64 -15.80
CA GLU A 372 7.16 5.97 -14.97
C GLU A 372 8.44 5.24 -15.26
N ALA A 373 8.38 4.07 -15.82
CA ALA A 373 9.58 3.35 -16.16
C ALA A 373 9.98 3.68 -17.59
N PRO A 374 11.20 4.15 -17.84
CA PRO A 374 11.74 4.14 -19.18
C PRO A 374 11.58 2.75 -19.77
N ALA A 375 11.06 2.67 -20.98
CA ALA A 375 10.87 1.42 -21.68
C ALA A 375 12.11 0.53 -21.54
N GLY A 376 11.90 -0.68 -21.05
CA GLY A 376 12.97 -1.67 -20.90
C GLY A 376 13.66 -1.70 -19.54
N THR A 377 13.15 -0.95 -18.54
CA THR A 377 13.66 -1.03 -17.19
C THR A 377 12.74 -1.83 -16.29
N ARG A 378 13.04 -2.91 -15.78
CA ARG A 378 12.50 -3.57 -14.57
C ARG A 378 11.08 -4.09 -14.61
N ARG A 379 10.24 -3.72 -15.57
CA ARG A 379 8.88 -4.22 -15.68
C ARG A 379 8.77 -5.21 -16.81
N ASP A 380 8.15 -6.32 -16.54
CA ASP A 380 7.34 -7.14 -17.43
C ASP A 380 7.68 -7.01 -18.93
N CYS A 381 6.68 -7.02 -19.78
CA CYS A 381 6.80 -6.79 -21.22
C CYS A 381 6.86 -5.30 -21.60
N GLY A 382 6.85 -4.38 -20.63
CA GLY A 382 6.60 -2.97 -20.87
C GLY A 382 5.10 -2.68 -21.06
N ASP A 383 4.74 -1.40 -21.08
CA ASP A 383 3.35 -0.92 -21.10
C ASP A 383 2.76 -0.94 -22.52
N PHE A 384 2.67 -2.08 -23.14
CA PHE A 384 2.19 -2.20 -24.53
C PHE A 384 1.17 -3.30 -24.68
N SER A 385 0.25 -3.12 -25.61
CA SER A 385 -0.77 -4.08 -26.02
C SER A 385 -0.24 -5.40 -26.62
N GLU A 386 1.05 -5.52 -26.81
CA GLU A 386 1.66 -6.71 -27.40
C GLU A 386 2.00 -7.77 -26.36
N ALA A 387 1.76 -9.02 -26.69
CA ALA A 387 2.15 -10.15 -25.86
C ALA A 387 3.66 -10.13 -25.57
N CYS A 388 4.03 -10.48 -24.35
CA CYS A 388 5.43 -10.64 -23.96
C CYS A 388 6.15 -11.59 -24.89
N ALA A 389 7.34 -11.26 -25.31
CA ALA A 389 8.10 -12.10 -26.24
C ALA A 389 8.45 -13.48 -25.66
N SER A 390 8.53 -13.58 -24.33
CA SER A 390 8.60 -14.88 -23.65
C SER A 390 7.34 -15.73 -23.86
N GLY A 391 6.23 -15.10 -24.24
CA GLY A 391 4.91 -15.71 -24.42
C GLY A 391 4.23 -16.06 -23.09
N TYR A 392 4.69 -15.50 -21.97
CA TYR A 392 4.06 -15.66 -20.66
C TYR A 392 3.23 -14.42 -20.32
N THR A 393 2.25 -14.61 -19.44
CA THR A 393 1.52 -13.53 -18.78
C THR A 393 2.04 -13.40 -17.35
N TYR A 394 2.33 -12.21 -16.87
CA TYR A 394 2.83 -12.05 -15.51
C TYR A 394 2.42 -10.72 -14.90
N PRO A 395 2.17 -10.72 -13.59
CA PRO A 395 1.86 -9.49 -12.90
C PRO A 395 3.09 -8.60 -12.83
N ARG A 396 2.84 -7.31 -12.79
CA ARG A 396 3.86 -6.34 -12.42
C ARG A 396 4.30 -6.61 -10.99
N VAL A 397 5.60 -6.75 -10.77
CA VAL A 397 6.22 -6.89 -9.45
C VAL A 397 7.42 -5.95 -9.39
N ASP A 398 7.41 -5.03 -8.46
CA ASP A 398 8.54 -4.17 -8.15
C ASP A 398 8.86 -4.22 -6.65
N ALA A 399 10.11 -4.12 -6.31
CA ALA A 399 10.56 -4.27 -4.93
C ALA A 399 10.60 -2.90 -4.24
N ALA A 400 9.64 -2.65 -3.38
CA ALA A 400 9.56 -1.44 -2.56
C ALA A 400 9.93 -1.75 -1.09
N PRO A 401 10.84 -1.00 -0.45
CA PRO A 401 11.12 -1.18 0.96
C PRO A 401 9.99 -0.60 1.83
N ARG A 402 9.53 -1.38 2.80
CA ARG A 402 8.57 -0.92 3.81
C ARG A 402 9.27 -0.75 5.15
N ALA A 403 8.95 0.32 5.87
CA ALA A 403 9.61 0.64 7.13
C ALA A 403 8.65 1.14 8.20
N THR A 404 8.89 0.72 9.44
CA THR A 404 8.11 1.15 10.59
C THR A 404 8.98 1.26 11.86
N ALA A 405 8.41 1.81 12.92
CA ALA A 405 9.00 1.80 14.26
C ALA A 405 7.91 1.71 15.33
N ASP A 406 8.23 1.10 16.47
CA ASP A 406 7.31 1.06 17.61
C ASP A 406 7.33 2.41 18.35
N GLN A 407 6.29 3.19 18.12
CA GLN A 407 6.14 4.51 18.74
C GLN A 407 5.82 4.45 20.24
N LEU A 408 5.36 3.29 20.74
CA LEU A 408 5.02 3.07 22.15
C LEU A 408 6.16 2.43 22.94
N ALA A 409 7.26 2.07 22.29
CA ALA A 409 8.45 1.55 22.94
C ALA A 409 9.03 2.53 23.97
N ALA A 410 10.01 2.07 24.75
CA ALA A 410 10.76 2.95 25.62
C ALA A 410 11.43 4.08 24.82
N ARG A 411 11.41 5.31 25.31
CA ARG A 411 12.01 6.47 24.61
C ARG A 411 13.50 6.34 24.29
N THR A 412 14.17 5.39 24.91
CA THR A 412 15.56 5.03 24.58
C THR A 412 15.65 4.06 23.41
N ASP A 413 14.54 3.49 22.98
CA ASP A 413 14.47 2.64 21.81
C ASP A 413 14.34 3.49 20.55
N GLU A 414 15.31 3.38 19.68
CA GLU A 414 15.37 4.10 18.41
C GLU A 414 15.61 3.08 17.29
N THR A 415 14.82 2.01 17.31
CA THR A 415 14.89 0.95 16.31
C THR A 415 13.91 1.22 15.18
N VAL A 416 14.41 1.20 13.95
CA VAL A 416 13.60 1.16 12.73
C VAL A 416 13.66 -0.26 12.17
N TYR A 417 12.51 -0.80 11.82
CA TYR A 417 12.30 -2.12 11.24
C TYR A 417 12.04 -1.96 9.75
N VAL A 418 12.71 -2.75 8.92
CA VAL A 418 12.61 -2.64 7.47
C VAL A 418 12.44 -4.02 6.87
N VAL A 419 11.47 -4.15 5.97
CA VAL A 419 11.28 -5.31 5.11
C VAL A 419 11.42 -4.89 3.65
N PHE A 420 11.87 -5.80 2.84
CA PHE A 420 11.98 -5.63 1.40
C PHE A 420 12.11 -7.01 0.73
N GLU A 421 11.75 -7.09 -0.51
CA GLU A 421 12.00 -8.28 -1.31
C GLU A 421 13.27 -8.14 -2.13
N GLN A 422 13.90 -9.28 -2.34
CA GLN A 422 15.02 -9.41 -3.27
C GLN A 422 15.11 -10.82 -3.84
N THR A 423 15.82 -10.94 -4.95
CA THR A 423 16.23 -12.25 -5.46
C THR A 423 17.13 -12.92 -4.44
N ILE A 424 16.82 -14.17 -4.08
CA ILE A 424 17.62 -14.96 -3.15
C ILE A 424 18.92 -15.36 -3.85
N PRO A 425 20.07 -14.92 -3.36
CA PRO A 425 21.36 -15.21 -3.98
C PRO A 425 21.62 -16.72 -4.16
N GLY A 426 22.09 -17.11 -5.32
CA GLY A 426 22.39 -18.50 -5.65
C GLY A 426 21.19 -19.32 -6.16
N THR A 427 20.04 -18.67 -6.39
CA THR A 427 18.87 -19.30 -7.02
C THR A 427 18.74 -18.98 -8.50
N GLU A 428 19.62 -18.17 -9.04
CA GLU A 428 19.61 -17.72 -10.43
C GLU A 428 19.79 -18.92 -11.38
N THR A 429 18.90 -19.03 -12.35
CA THR A 429 18.86 -20.16 -13.30
C THR A 429 18.56 -19.64 -14.71
N PRO A 430 19.28 -20.10 -15.77
CA PRO A 430 18.93 -19.75 -17.15
C PRO A 430 17.51 -20.19 -17.49
N THR A 431 16.71 -19.28 -18.05
CA THR A 431 15.32 -19.53 -18.43
C THR A 431 15.19 -20.16 -19.82
N GLY A 432 16.15 -19.95 -20.68
CA GLY A 432 16.06 -20.31 -22.09
C GLY A 432 15.14 -19.41 -22.91
N THR A 433 14.66 -18.32 -22.31
CA THR A 433 13.80 -17.31 -22.93
C THR A 433 14.34 -15.92 -22.68
N THR A 434 13.65 -14.88 -23.13
CA THR A 434 13.98 -13.48 -22.82
C THR A 434 13.49 -13.06 -21.43
N PHE A 435 12.60 -13.85 -20.82
CA PHE A 435 12.11 -13.63 -19.47
C PHE A 435 13.21 -13.84 -18.41
N GLY A 436 13.25 -12.99 -17.42
CA GLY A 436 14.12 -13.12 -16.24
C GLY A 436 13.58 -12.37 -15.03
N THR A 437 14.10 -12.73 -13.85
CA THR A 437 13.79 -12.05 -12.59
C THR A 437 14.95 -11.19 -12.08
N VAL A 438 16.15 -11.42 -12.55
CA VAL A 438 17.37 -10.65 -12.24
C VAL A 438 17.82 -9.89 -13.47
N GLU A 439 17.87 -10.60 -14.57
CA GLU A 439 18.21 -10.10 -15.91
C GLU A 439 17.50 -10.94 -16.97
N PRO A 440 17.36 -10.46 -18.20
CA PRO A 440 16.74 -11.21 -19.28
C PRO A 440 17.39 -12.58 -19.44
N GLY A 441 16.58 -13.63 -19.49
CA GLY A 441 17.04 -15.00 -19.64
C GLY A 441 17.57 -15.66 -18.37
N THR A 442 17.48 -15.01 -17.22
CA THR A 442 17.89 -15.57 -15.93
C THR A 442 16.76 -15.47 -14.92
N GLY A 443 16.16 -16.60 -14.56
CA GLY A 443 15.18 -16.71 -13.49
C GLY A 443 15.86 -16.77 -12.12
N GLY A 444 15.13 -16.41 -11.09
CA GLY A 444 15.54 -16.50 -9.70
C GLY A 444 14.34 -16.68 -8.78
N GLN A 445 14.58 -16.85 -7.49
CA GLN A 445 13.53 -16.97 -6.48
C GLN A 445 13.46 -15.69 -5.67
N GLY A 446 12.28 -15.05 -5.61
CA GLY A 446 12.03 -13.90 -4.75
C GLY A 446 11.86 -14.33 -3.30
N GLY A 447 12.38 -13.54 -2.38
CA GLY A 447 12.22 -13.76 -0.95
C GLY A 447 12.11 -12.46 -0.18
N VAL A 448 11.30 -12.47 0.89
CA VAL A 448 11.13 -11.33 1.79
C VAL A 448 12.21 -11.35 2.87
N TYR A 449 12.91 -10.22 2.96
CA TYR A 449 13.99 -10.00 3.91
C TYR A 449 13.62 -8.96 4.96
N PHE A 450 14.16 -9.14 6.13
CA PHE A 450 14.01 -8.23 7.27
C PHE A 450 15.37 -7.79 7.79
N MET A 451 15.44 -6.51 8.18
CA MET A 451 16.59 -5.96 8.90
C MET A 451 16.17 -4.87 9.87
N THR A 452 17.08 -4.47 10.75
CA THR A 452 16.87 -3.35 11.67
C THR A 452 17.95 -2.30 11.54
N LEU A 453 17.58 -1.04 11.78
CA LEU A 453 18.48 0.07 11.99
C LEU A 453 18.38 0.54 13.45
N ASN A 454 19.50 0.53 14.16
CA ASN A 454 19.60 1.25 15.42
C ASN A 454 19.86 2.73 15.13
N GLY A 455 18.84 3.54 15.27
CA GLY A 455 18.92 4.95 14.91
C GLY A 455 19.86 5.78 15.79
N ALA A 456 20.11 5.36 17.02
CA ALA A 456 21.02 6.06 17.93
C ALA A 456 22.49 5.92 17.49
N THR A 457 22.84 4.73 16.98
CA THR A 457 24.24 4.42 16.60
C THR A 457 24.45 4.42 15.09
N GLY A 458 23.40 4.25 14.29
CA GLY A 458 23.45 4.02 12.85
C GLY A 458 23.87 2.57 12.47
N ALA A 459 23.94 1.65 13.44
CA ALA A 459 24.26 0.26 13.17
C ALA A 459 23.05 -0.48 12.59
N THR A 460 23.28 -1.33 11.60
CA THR A 460 22.28 -2.17 10.95
C THR A 460 22.56 -3.65 11.21
N THR A 461 21.52 -4.46 11.25
CA THR A 461 21.66 -5.93 11.16
C THR A 461 21.84 -6.36 9.71
N ALA A 462 22.45 -7.52 9.49
CA ALA A 462 22.42 -8.12 8.17
C ALA A 462 20.97 -8.51 7.80
N PRO A 463 20.55 -8.29 6.54
CA PRO A 463 19.26 -8.77 6.05
C PRO A 463 19.14 -10.30 6.24
N LYS A 464 17.96 -10.76 6.67
CA LYS A 464 17.65 -12.18 6.82
C LYS A 464 16.24 -12.48 6.28
N LEU A 465 16.07 -13.66 5.71
CA LEU A 465 14.76 -14.14 5.28
C LEU A 465 13.80 -14.23 6.47
N ILE A 466 12.56 -13.77 6.28
CA ILE A 466 11.51 -13.88 7.30
C ILE A 466 11.05 -15.33 7.42
N ASP A 467 10.84 -15.99 6.29
CA ASP A 467 10.46 -17.40 6.24
C ASP A 467 11.46 -18.21 5.40
N PRO A 468 12.51 -18.76 6.02
CA PRO A 468 13.51 -19.56 5.32
C PRO A 468 13.05 -20.99 5.03
N THR A 469 11.98 -21.47 5.65
CA THR A 469 11.60 -22.89 5.63
C THR A 469 11.22 -23.38 4.25
N ASP A 470 10.53 -22.58 3.47
CA ASP A 470 10.16 -22.93 2.09
C ASP A 470 11.30 -22.84 1.09
N ARG A 471 12.39 -22.19 1.48
CA ARG A 471 13.56 -22.03 0.60
C ARG A 471 14.29 -23.33 0.36
N THR A 472 14.26 -24.25 1.30
CA THR A 472 14.84 -25.60 1.12
C THR A 472 14.08 -26.46 0.14
N ALA A 473 12.80 -26.19 -0.11
CA ALA A 473 11.99 -26.88 -1.11
C ALA A 473 12.10 -26.26 -2.50
N GLY A 474 12.72 -25.07 -2.64
CA GLY A 474 12.92 -24.39 -3.91
C GLY A 474 11.64 -23.98 -4.62
N LYS A 475 10.56 -23.71 -3.88
CA LYS A 475 9.23 -23.38 -4.43
C LYS A 475 8.78 -21.99 -4.05
N GLY A 476 8.09 -21.35 -4.98
CA GLY A 476 7.39 -20.09 -4.77
C GLY A 476 8.31 -18.86 -4.77
N HIS A 477 7.69 -17.74 -4.99
CA HIS A 477 8.24 -16.42 -4.81
C HIS A 477 7.53 -15.75 -3.67
N GLN A 478 8.23 -14.87 -2.94
CA GLN A 478 7.64 -13.99 -1.94
C GLN A 478 7.94 -12.55 -2.37
N PHE A 479 6.94 -11.71 -2.37
CA PHE A 479 7.06 -10.32 -2.78
C PHE A 479 5.99 -9.45 -2.11
N TRP A 480 6.16 -8.13 -2.20
CA TRP A 480 5.34 -7.09 -1.61
C TRP A 480 5.02 -7.37 -0.14
N ALA A 481 6.03 -7.21 0.66
CA ALA A 481 5.89 -7.37 2.10
C ALA A 481 5.56 -6.05 2.77
N ASP A 482 4.79 -6.13 3.86
CA ASP A 482 4.62 -5.02 4.77
C ASP A 482 4.89 -5.43 6.23
N VAL A 483 5.18 -4.44 7.08
CA VAL A 483 5.49 -4.63 8.49
C VAL A 483 4.84 -3.54 9.35
N SER A 484 4.17 -3.95 10.42
CA SER A 484 3.67 -3.07 11.48
C SER A 484 4.33 -3.39 12.81
N ALA A 485 4.60 -2.35 13.61
CA ALA A 485 5.23 -2.47 14.92
C ALA A 485 4.43 -1.71 15.97
N ASP A 486 3.97 -2.40 17.01
CA ASP A 486 3.30 -1.77 18.15
C ASP A 486 3.45 -2.61 19.42
N GLY A 487 3.74 -1.96 20.56
CA GLY A 487 3.80 -2.62 21.85
C GLY A 487 4.86 -3.73 21.97
N GLY A 488 5.93 -3.71 21.16
CA GLY A 488 7.00 -4.69 21.14
C GLY A 488 6.73 -5.90 20.24
N VAL A 489 5.61 -5.92 19.54
CA VAL A 489 5.25 -6.97 18.57
C VAL A 489 5.39 -6.44 17.15
N LEU A 490 5.94 -7.25 16.28
CA LEU A 490 6.01 -7.00 14.85
C LEU A 490 5.08 -7.97 14.14
N HIS A 491 4.27 -7.48 13.23
CA HIS A 491 3.42 -8.26 12.34
C HIS A 491 3.84 -8.03 10.90
N PHE A 492 3.83 -9.09 10.11
CA PHE A 492 4.29 -9.10 8.72
C PHE A 492 3.26 -9.79 7.84
N ILE A 493 3.08 -9.28 6.63
CA ILE A 493 2.35 -9.96 5.55
C ILE A 493 3.15 -9.88 4.26
N TRP A 494 2.88 -10.79 3.33
CA TRP A 494 3.45 -10.80 1.98
C TRP A 494 2.62 -11.67 1.04
N TYR A 495 2.71 -11.42 -0.26
CA TYR A 495 2.26 -12.38 -1.25
C TYR A 495 3.23 -13.54 -1.38
N ASP A 496 2.69 -14.73 -1.57
CA ASP A 496 3.46 -15.97 -1.62
C ASP A 496 2.89 -16.94 -2.65
N SER A 497 3.72 -17.44 -3.53
CA SER A 497 3.34 -18.41 -4.56
C SER A 497 3.81 -19.83 -4.26
N ARG A 498 4.05 -20.19 -3.00
CA ARG A 498 4.49 -21.56 -2.61
C ARG A 498 3.50 -22.66 -2.99
N ASN A 499 2.23 -22.31 -3.14
CA ASN A 499 1.16 -23.22 -3.53
C ASN A 499 0.87 -23.20 -5.04
N ASP A 500 1.64 -22.47 -5.83
CA ASP A 500 1.52 -22.46 -7.28
C ASP A 500 1.76 -23.87 -7.84
N PRO A 501 0.74 -24.51 -8.42
CA PRO A 501 0.89 -25.87 -8.98
C PRO A 501 1.77 -25.90 -10.22
N CYS A 502 1.97 -24.76 -10.87
CA CYS A 502 2.80 -24.60 -12.06
C CYS A 502 4.14 -23.92 -11.79
N TYR A 503 4.51 -23.75 -10.52
CA TYR A 503 5.73 -23.06 -10.16
C TYR A 503 6.96 -23.56 -10.91
N SER A 504 7.74 -22.62 -11.39
CA SER A 504 9.06 -22.86 -11.97
C SER A 504 9.92 -21.60 -11.79
N PRO A 505 11.20 -21.72 -11.43
CA PRO A 505 12.09 -20.55 -11.38
C PRO A 505 12.33 -19.92 -12.76
N THR A 506 11.86 -20.55 -13.81
CA THR A 506 12.01 -20.10 -15.20
C THR A 506 10.70 -19.59 -15.82
N ARG A 507 9.67 -19.38 -15.02
CA ARG A 507 8.37 -18.84 -15.46
C ARG A 507 7.78 -17.90 -14.42
N PRO A 508 7.01 -16.89 -14.83
CA PRO A 508 6.28 -16.03 -13.91
C PRO A 508 5.24 -16.82 -13.10
N VAL A 509 4.85 -16.25 -11.95
CA VAL A 509 3.81 -16.81 -11.07
C VAL A 509 2.55 -17.17 -11.85
N GLY A 510 2.00 -18.34 -11.58
CA GLY A 510 0.75 -18.81 -12.15
C GLY A 510 0.78 -19.24 -13.60
N ASN A 511 1.94 -19.23 -14.26
CA ASN A 511 2.06 -19.67 -15.63
C ASN A 511 2.51 -21.14 -15.72
N CYS A 512 1.72 -21.94 -16.41
CA CYS A 512 2.07 -23.33 -16.72
C CYS A 512 2.96 -23.43 -17.98
N ALA A 513 3.55 -24.60 -18.19
CA ALA A 513 4.44 -24.83 -19.33
C ALA A 513 3.72 -24.71 -20.69
N ASP A 514 2.42 -24.97 -20.72
CA ASP A 514 1.55 -24.87 -21.89
C ASP A 514 0.96 -23.46 -22.10
N ARG A 515 1.42 -22.47 -21.34
CA ARG A 515 0.94 -21.08 -21.36
C ARG A 515 -0.45 -20.87 -20.71
N SER A 516 -1.06 -21.88 -20.14
CA SER A 516 -2.24 -21.68 -19.32
C SER A 516 -1.87 -21.00 -18.01
N VAL A 517 -2.81 -20.26 -17.43
CA VAL A 517 -2.66 -19.57 -16.15
C VAL A 517 -3.55 -20.23 -15.08
N VAL A 518 -3.07 -20.28 -13.84
CA VAL A 518 -3.72 -21.00 -12.74
C VAL A 518 -3.70 -20.17 -11.46
N PRO A 519 -4.66 -20.39 -10.53
CA PRO A 519 -4.59 -19.82 -9.19
C PRO A 519 -3.28 -20.19 -8.49
N SER A 520 -2.56 -19.19 -8.01
CA SER A 520 -1.16 -19.39 -7.62
C SER A 520 -0.66 -18.47 -6.52
N LEU A 521 -1.47 -17.47 -6.16
CA LEU A 521 -1.04 -16.42 -5.25
C LEU A 521 -1.88 -16.44 -3.98
N ASP A 522 -1.20 -16.53 -2.85
CA ASP A 522 -1.76 -16.49 -1.50
C ASP A 522 -1.16 -15.34 -0.71
N VAL A 523 -1.80 -14.95 0.38
CA VAL A 523 -1.23 -14.06 1.38
C VAL A 523 -0.83 -14.83 2.62
N TYR A 524 0.41 -14.64 3.04
CA TYR A 524 0.98 -15.23 4.25
C TYR A 524 1.30 -14.15 5.26
N ALA A 525 1.26 -14.54 6.53
CA ALA A 525 1.60 -13.68 7.65
C ALA A 525 2.49 -14.39 8.67
N THR A 526 3.27 -13.60 9.39
CA THR A 526 4.00 -14.05 10.58
C THR A 526 4.13 -12.90 11.58
N ARG A 527 4.61 -13.21 12.77
CA ARG A 527 4.91 -12.21 13.78
C ARG A 527 6.22 -12.49 14.51
N SER A 528 6.72 -11.45 15.16
CA SER A 528 7.84 -11.55 16.09
C SER A 528 7.51 -10.80 17.39
N THR A 529 7.70 -11.44 18.53
CA THR A 529 7.54 -10.83 19.86
C THR A 529 8.87 -10.45 20.50
N ASN A 530 9.95 -10.52 19.74
CA ASN A 530 11.31 -10.24 20.20
C ASN A 530 12.09 -9.34 19.22
N ARG A 531 11.39 -8.36 18.63
CA ARG A 531 11.97 -7.33 17.75
C ARG A 531 12.64 -7.91 16.50
N GLY A 532 12.07 -8.95 15.95
CA GLY A 532 12.59 -9.59 14.77
C GLY A 532 13.78 -10.53 15.03
N ALA A 533 14.13 -10.83 16.27
CA ALA A 533 15.19 -11.82 16.55
C ALA A 533 14.79 -13.20 16.02
N THR A 534 13.55 -13.61 16.25
CA THR A 534 12.93 -14.81 15.67
C THR A 534 11.52 -14.50 15.19
N PHE A 535 11.03 -15.31 14.25
CA PHE A 535 9.69 -15.25 13.71
C PHE A 535 8.89 -16.49 14.08
N ALA A 536 7.59 -16.34 14.27
CA ALA A 536 6.68 -17.47 14.35
C ALA A 536 6.63 -18.19 12.98
N PRO A 537 6.17 -19.44 12.92
CA PRO A 537 5.90 -20.08 11.64
C PRO A 537 4.93 -19.25 10.81
N ALA A 538 5.24 -19.09 9.51
CA ALA A 538 4.35 -18.39 8.60
C ALA A 538 3.02 -19.13 8.44
N THR A 539 1.94 -18.39 8.42
CA THR A 539 0.57 -18.89 8.29
C THR A 539 -0.07 -18.26 7.07
N ARG A 540 -0.69 -19.06 6.22
CA ARG A 540 -1.55 -18.54 5.16
C ARG A 540 -2.76 -17.88 5.80
N ILE A 541 -3.07 -16.66 5.39
CA ILE A 541 -4.24 -15.92 5.87
C ILE A 541 -5.31 -15.80 4.80
N SER A 542 -4.98 -15.80 3.52
CA SER A 542 -5.98 -15.84 2.44
C SER A 542 -6.68 -17.19 2.38
N ASP A 543 -8.01 -17.20 2.35
CA ASP A 543 -8.82 -18.44 2.26
C ASP A 543 -8.70 -19.10 0.87
N ILE A 544 -8.54 -18.30 -0.16
CA ILE A 544 -8.55 -18.73 -1.56
C ILE A 544 -7.23 -18.32 -2.23
N SER A 545 -6.66 -19.20 -3.03
CA SER A 545 -5.58 -18.83 -3.93
C SER A 545 -6.18 -18.10 -5.13
N SER A 546 -5.69 -16.92 -5.41
CA SER A 546 -6.11 -16.12 -6.55
C SER A 546 -5.09 -16.19 -7.69
N ASN A 547 -5.48 -15.72 -8.87
CA ASN A 547 -4.60 -15.64 -10.02
C ASN A 547 -4.52 -14.20 -10.54
N PRO A 548 -3.44 -13.49 -10.24
CA PRO A 548 -3.28 -12.11 -10.70
C PRO A 548 -3.26 -11.99 -12.23
N ASN A 549 -2.93 -13.07 -12.92
CA ASN A 549 -2.88 -13.10 -14.38
C ASN A 549 -4.27 -13.12 -15.04
N TYR A 550 -5.35 -13.16 -14.28
CA TYR A 550 -6.71 -13.02 -14.82
C TYR A 550 -7.07 -11.56 -15.09
N GLU A 551 -6.55 -10.62 -14.33
CA GLU A 551 -6.67 -9.21 -14.58
C GLU A 551 -5.67 -8.80 -15.66
N GLN A 552 -6.16 -8.25 -16.76
CA GLN A 552 -5.33 -7.68 -17.82
C GLN A 552 -5.77 -6.23 -18.00
N PHE A 553 -4.83 -5.33 -17.95
CA PHE A 553 -5.06 -3.91 -17.97
C PHE A 553 -4.91 -3.37 -19.41
N SER A 554 -5.92 -2.61 -19.90
CA SER A 554 -5.89 -1.92 -21.20
C SER A 554 -5.42 -2.80 -22.36
N GLY A 555 -6.00 -4.01 -22.52
CA GLY A 555 -5.59 -4.96 -23.56
C GLY A 555 -4.17 -5.52 -23.41
N ARG A 556 -3.43 -5.11 -22.41
CA ARG A 556 -2.08 -5.59 -22.12
C ARG A 556 -2.08 -7.01 -21.59
N THR A 557 -0.97 -7.70 -21.76
CA THR A 557 -0.75 -9.04 -21.18
C THR A 557 -0.07 -8.95 -19.80
N VAL A 558 -0.13 -7.80 -19.17
CA VAL A 558 0.47 -7.51 -17.88
C VAL A 558 -0.63 -7.14 -16.89
N PRO A 559 -1.03 -8.07 -16.02
CA PRO A 559 -1.98 -7.80 -14.96
C PRO A 559 -1.40 -6.87 -13.90
N PHE A 560 -2.23 -6.01 -13.36
CA PHE A 560 -1.86 -5.05 -12.35
C PHE A 560 -2.41 -5.44 -10.98
N LEU A 561 -1.53 -5.68 -10.01
CA LEU A 561 -1.87 -5.97 -8.61
C LEU A 561 -1.92 -4.72 -7.72
N GLY A 562 -1.51 -3.58 -8.24
CA GLY A 562 -1.04 -2.45 -7.47
C GLY A 562 0.43 -2.62 -7.05
N ASP A 563 0.96 -1.72 -6.25
CA ASP A 563 2.37 -1.70 -5.86
C ASP A 563 2.63 -2.16 -4.42
N TYR A 564 1.58 -2.44 -3.62
CA TYR A 564 1.73 -2.81 -2.22
C TYR A 564 0.51 -3.53 -1.63
N ILE A 565 0.73 -4.14 -0.48
CA ILE A 565 -0.28 -4.61 0.46
C ILE A 565 0.02 -3.98 1.82
N TRP A 566 -0.89 -4.10 2.80
CA TRP A 566 -0.73 -3.37 4.05
C TRP A 566 -1.11 -4.19 5.28
N VAL A 567 -0.33 -4.05 6.36
CA VAL A 567 -0.67 -4.57 7.68
C VAL A 567 -0.66 -3.46 8.73
N SER A 568 -1.65 -3.46 9.61
CA SER A 568 -1.69 -2.59 10.78
C SER A 568 -1.83 -3.40 12.05
N SER A 569 -1.22 -2.94 13.15
CA SER A 569 -1.30 -3.64 14.43
C SER A 569 -1.40 -2.69 15.62
N ILE A 570 -2.04 -3.20 16.68
CA ILE A 570 -2.03 -2.63 18.04
C ILE A 570 -1.74 -3.77 19.00
N GLY A 571 -0.51 -3.86 19.49
CA GLY A 571 -0.01 -4.98 20.28
C GLY A 571 -0.16 -6.31 19.53
N ASP A 572 -0.87 -7.26 20.14
CA ASP A 572 -1.14 -8.58 19.54
C ASP A 572 -2.32 -8.60 18.56
N THR A 573 -3.04 -7.49 18.40
CA THR A 573 -4.13 -7.36 17.42
C THR A 573 -3.60 -6.79 16.13
N SER A 574 -3.87 -7.47 15.00
CA SER A 574 -3.43 -7.01 13.69
C SER A 574 -4.43 -7.39 12.60
N PHE A 575 -4.40 -6.64 11.52
CA PHE A 575 -5.24 -6.85 10.35
C PHE A 575 -4.42 -6.53 9.09
N GLY A 576 -4.43 -7.47 8.15
CA GLY A 576 -3.79 -7.31 6.85
C GLY A 576 -4.83 -7.11 5.75
N VAL A 577 -4.48 -6.38 4.70
CA VAL A 577 -5.30 -6.19 3.50
C VAL A 577 -4.48 -6.38 2.24
N TRP A 578 -5.14 -6.89 1.22
CA TRP A 578 -4.51 -7.20 -0.07
C TRP A 578 -5.49 -7.05 -1.22
N THR A 579 -4.97 -6.87 -2.42
CA THR A 579 -5.70 -6.97 -3.67
C THR A 579 -5.97 -8.44 -3.98
N ASP A 580 -7.21 -8.80 -4.28
CA ASP A 580 -7.64 -10.18 -4.45
C ASP A 580 -8.39 -10.37 -5.76
N TYR A 581 -8.11 -11.47 -6.41
CA TYR A 581 -8.63 -11.81 -7.75
C TYR A 581 -9.66 -12.93 -7.75
N ARG A 582 -10.17 -13.33 -6.58
CA ARG A 582 -11.09 -14.48 -6.46
C ARG A 582 -12.39 -14.30 -7.25
N ASN A 583 -12.80 -13.07 -7.47
CA ASN A 583 -14.01 -12.74 -8.24
C ASN A 583 -13.70 -12.40 -9.70
N THR A 584 -12.44 -12.22 -10.04
CA THR A 584 -12.00 -11.89 -11.39
C THR A 584 -12.14 -13.11 -12.30
N VAL A 585 -12.68 -12.90 -13.50
CA VAL A 585 -12.80 -13.93 -14.53
C VAL A 585 -11.62 -13.84 -15.48
N ALA A 586 -11.03 -14.98 -15.83
CA ALA A 586 -9.90 -15.02 -16.76
C ALA A 586 -10.25 -14.37 -18.10
N GLY A 587 -9.33 -13.57 -18.63
CA GLY A 587 -9.48 -12.88 -19.91
C GLY A 587 -9.30 -11.38 -19.80
N VAL A 588 -9.57 -10.70 -20.89
CA VAL A 588 -9.53 -9.24 -21.00
C VAL A 588 -10.92 -8.69 -20.69
N ASP A 589 -10.99 -7.59 -19.96
CA ASP A 589 -12.25 -6.86 -19.77
C ASP A 589 -12.73 -6.38 -21.15
N ALA A 590 -13.92 -6.84 -21.55
CA ALA A 590 -14.50 -6.44 -22.83
C ALA A 590 -14.75 -4.94 -22.94
N ARG A 591 -14.79 -4.23 -21.82
CA ARG A 591 -14.90 -2.77 -21.76
C ARG A 591 -13.60 -2.07 -22.14
N GLU A 592 -12.49 -2.77 -22.11
CA GLU A 592 -11.18 -2.27 -22.50
C GLU A 592 -10.74 -2.74 -23.90
N ALA A 593 -11.67 -3.39 -24.63
CA ALA A 593 -11.39 -3.88 -25.99
C ALA A 593 -11.52 -2.77 -27.01
N GLY A 594 -10.50 -2.15 -27.38
CA GLY A 594 -10.47 -1.06 -28.34
C GLY A 594 -9.67 0.15 -27.86
N ASP A 595 -8.95 -0.11 -26.79
CA ASP A 595 -8.00 0.85 -26.23
C ASP A 595 -7.12 1.43 -27.35
N ASP A 596 -7.20 2.73 -27.53
CA ASP A 596 -6.07 3.46 -28.04
C ASP A 596 -5.36 4.05 -26.81
N ASP A 597 -4.07 3.92 -26.79
CA ASP A 597 -3.19 4.33 -25.68
C ASP A 597 -3.40 5.79 -25.22
N ASP A 598 -4.22 6.55 -25.89
CA ASP A 598 -4.49 7.97 -25.67
C ASP A 598 -5.79 8.24 -24.87
N ASP A 599 -6.63 7.21 -24.61
CA ASP A 599 -7.91 7.38 -23.93
C ASP A 599 -8.28 6.19 -23.01
N PRO A 600 -7.60 6.07 -21.87
CA PRO A 600 -7.72 4.91 -20.97
C PRO A 600 -9.09 4.79 -20.30
N GLY A 601 -9.92 5.82 -20.35
CA GLY A 601 -11.24 5.81 -19.71
C GLY A 601 -12.40 5.44 -20.63
N ALA A 602 -12.24 5.51 -21.96
CA ALA A 602 -13.33 5.33 -22.90
C ALA A 602 -13.90 3.90 -22.88
N ASP A 603 -13.05 2.94 -22.66
CA ASP A 603 -13.34 1.52 -22.82
C ASP A 603 -14.27 0.97 -21.75
N VAL A 604 -14.17 1.47 -20.54
CA VAL A 604 -15.00 1.03 -19.40
C VAL A 604 -16.48 1.38 -19.55
N LEU A 605 -16.84 2.27 -20.46
CA LEU A 605 -18.23 2.63 -20.73
C LEU A 605 -18.93 1.74 -21.76
N GLN A 606 -18.22 0.91 -22.50
CA GLN A 606 -18.77 0.15 -23.62
C GLN A 606 -19.91 -0.80 -23.24
N CYS A 607 -19.94 -1.28 -22.00
CA CYS A 607 -20.96 -2.21 -21.52
C CYS A 607 -22.12 -1.52 -20.82
N ARG A 608 -22.18 -0.20 -20.89
CA ARG A 608 -23.20 0.60 -20.22
C ARG A 608 -23.95 1.46 -21.22
N THR A 609 -25.20 1.71 -20.90
CA THR A 609 -26.04 2.60 -21.70
C THR A 609 -26.32 3.85 -20.88
N VAL A 610 -25.88 4.99 -21.38
CA VAL A 610 -26.29 6.29 -20.86
C VAL A 610 -27.71 6.58 -21.32
N LEU A 611 -28.63 6.77 -20.38
CA LEU A 611 -30.02 7.10 -20.65
C LEU A 611 -30.15 8.59 -20.95
N PRO A 612 -31.27 9.02 -21.60
CA PRO A 612 -31.48 10.43 -21.94
C PRO A 612 -31.49 11.42 -20.78
N ASP A 613 -31.67 10.92 -19.55
CA ASP A 613 -31.62 11.70 -18.31
C ASP A 613 -30.22 11.77 -17.69
N GLY A 614 -29.21 11.23 -18.39
CA GLY A 614 -27.83 11.17 -17.91
C GLY A 614 -27.57 10.04 -16.93
N SER A 615 -28.54 9.23 -16.55
CA SER A 615 -28.31 8.05 -15.72
C SER A 615 -27.70 6.92 -16.54
N ILE A 616 -26.94 6.07 -15.88
CA ILE A 616 -26.23 4.95 -16.51
C ILE A 616 -26.90 3.64 -16.10
N THR A 617 -27.15 2.76 -17.06
CA THR A 617 -27.64 1.41 -16.76
C THR A 617 -26.52 0.60 -16.12
N GLY A 618 -26.88 -0.39 -15.31
CA GLY A 618 -25.92 -1.30 -14.72
C GLY A 618 -25.02 -1.99 -15.75
N ASP A 619 -23.95 -2.58 -15.29
CA ASP A 619 -22.99 -3.29 -16.10
C ASP A 619 -23.66 -4.41 -16.91
N THR A 620 -23.57 -4.31 -18.23
CA THR A 620 -24.14 -5.27 -19.18
C THR A 620 -23.08 -6.12 -19.86
N CYS A 621 -21.79 -5.92 -19.53
CA CYS A 621 -20.72 -6.75 -20.07
C CYS A 621 -20.94 -8.21 -19.67
N PRO A 622 -20.75 -9.13 -20.60
CA PRO A 622 -20.57 -10.51 -20.20
C PRO A 622 -19.32 -10.57 -19.29
N ARG A 623 -19.41 -11.27 -18.18
CA ARG A 623 -18.26 -11.55 -17.29
C ARG A 623 -17.28 -12.48 -18.01
N SER A 624 -16.50 -11.95 -18.90
CA SER A 624 -15.55 -12.71 -19.69
C SER A 624 -14.09 -12.35 -19.40
N GLY A 625 -13.82 -11.46 -18.46
CA GLY A 625 -12.45 -11.16 -18.04
C GLY A 625 -12.29 -9.84 -17.32
N GLY A 626 -11.26 -9.73 -16.55
CA GLY A 626 -10.67 -8.51 -16.04
C GLY A 626 -11.42 -7.72 -14.96
N LEU A 627 -12.60 -8.12 -14.57
CA LEU A 627 -13.44 -7.41 -13.61
C LEU A 627 -13.40 -8.04 -12.23
N ASP A 628 -13.81 -7.26 -11.23
CA ASP A 628 -13.95 -7.69 -9.84
C ASP A 628 -12.60 -8.00 -9.15
N GLN A 629 -11.59 -7.18 -9.38
CA GLN A 629 -10.44 -7.10 -8.50
C GLN A 629 -10.85 -6.34 -7.24
N ASP A 630 -10.77 -6.98 -6.09
CA ASP A 630 -11.36 -6.46 -4.85
C ASP A 630 -10.31 -6.36 -3.73
N ILE A 631 -10.61 -5.56 -2.72
CA ILE A 631 -9.82 -5.54 -1.49
C ILE A 631 -10.41 -6.51 -0.47
N TYR A 632 -9.59 -7.47 -0.08
CA TYR A 632 -9.87 -8.39 1.02
C TYR A 632 -8.90 -8.18 2.17
N GLY A 633 -9.30 -8.62 3.34
CA GLY A 633 -8.44 -8.57 4.51
C GLY A 633 -8.85 -9.59 5.56
N ASP A 634 -7.89 -9.90 6.45
CA ASP A 634 -8.13 -10.77 7.61
C ASP A 634 -7.20 -10.38 8.78
N LYS A 635 -7.51 -10.91 9.94
CA LYS A 635 -6.62 -10.85 11.11
C LYS A 635 -5.37 -11.65 10.85
N THR A 636 -4.23 -11.11 11.23
CA THR A 636 -2.97 -11.84 11.14
C THR A 636 -2.61 -12.49 12.48
N PRO A 637 -1.84 -13.59 12.54
CA PRO A 637 -1.48 -14.28 13.77
C PRO A 637 -0.60 -13.46 14.72
#